data_844be59f53f9c76a9d05ec34226e9225
#
_entry.id   844be59f53f9c76a9d05ec34226e9225
#
_cell.length_a   1.000
_cell.length_b   1.000
_cell.length_c   1.000
_cell.angle_alpha   90.00
_cell.angle_beta   90.00
_cell.angle_gamma   90.00
#
_symmetry.space_group_name_H-M   'P 1'
#
loop_
_entity.id
_entity.type
_entity.pdbx_description
1 polymer ?
#
loop_
_entity_poly.entity_id
_entity_poly.type
_entity_poly.pdbx_seq_one_letter_code
_entity_poly.pdbx_strand_id
1 'polypeptide(L)'
;MTIRKANPGDASLIRDMAYEIWPQTYSRILSKAQLEYMLDLLYNEQTLKKEMKQGVEFIFVYDGPHPVGFASFSKTQPEVYKLHKIYVLPSQQGKGTGRFMIDEVIKVMKQNGATTLQLNVNRHNNAKVFYEKLGFLVVREEDIDIGNGYFMNDYVMEKKLKG
;
A
#
# COMPACT_ATOMS: atom_id res chain seq x y z
N MET A 1 -17.99 -2.48 -6.75
CA MET A 1 -16.53 -2.41 -6.86
C MET A 1 -15.97 -3.76 -7.25
N THR A 2 -14.96 -3.77 -8.11
CA THR A 2 -14.31 -5.00 -8.57
C THR A 2 -12.80 -4.89 -8.44
N ILE A 3 -12.13 -6.04 -8.32
CA ILE A 3 -10.68 -6.13 -8.23
C ILE A 3 -10.13 -6.69 -9.55
N ARG A 4 -9.03 -6.11 -10.04
CA ARG A 4 -8.31 -6.63 -11.20
C ARG A 4 -6.82 -6.73 -10.86
N LYS A 5 -6.21 -7.87 -11.17
CA LYS A 5 -4.77 -8.03 -11.01
C LYS A 5 -4.04 -7.18 -12.06
N ALA A 6 -3.00 -6.46 -11.62
CA ALA A 6 -2.15 -5.68 -12.50
C ALA A 6 -1.08 -6.55 -13.15
N ASN A 7 -0.62 -6.13 -14.33
CA ASN A 7 0.53 -6.72 -15.02
C ASN A 7 1.58 -5.64 -15.29
N PRO A 8 2.80 -5.99 -15.74
CA PRO A 8 3.83 -4.98 -15.97
C PRO A 8 3.43 -3.86 -16.92
N GLY A 9 2.51 -4.10 -17.85
CA GLY A 9 1.98 -3.07 -18.75
C GLY A 9 1.16 -2.00 -18.02
N ASP A 10 0.74 -2.25 -16.78
CA ASP A 10 -0.04 -1.32 -15.97
C ASP A 10 0.83 -0.39 -15.10
N ALA A 11 2.16 -0.50 -15.18
CA ALA A 11 3.05 0.28 -14.31
C ALA A 11 2.83 1.80 -14.45
N SER A 12 2.56 2.29 -15.66
CA SER A 12 2.28 3.71 -15.86
C SER A 12 1.00 4.16 -15.17
N LEU A 13 -0.03 3.32 -15.14
CA LEU A 13 -1.28 3.65 -14.45
C LEU A 13 -1.06 3.71 -12.93
N ILE A 14 -0.30 2.78 -12.37
CA ILE A 14 0.03 2.79 -10.94
C ILE A 14 0.79 4.07 -10.60
N ARG A 15 1.81 4.42 -11.40
CA ARG A 15 2.57 5.65 -11.22
C ARG A 15 1.67 6.87 -11.26
N ASP A 16 0.81 6.98 -12.26
CA ASP A 16 -0.08 8.14 -12.43
C ASP A 16 -1.03 8.28 -11.24
N MET A 17 -1.57 7.18 -10.76
CA MET A 17 -2.44 7.17 -9.58
C MET A 17 -1.67 7.62 -8.32
N ALA A 18 -0.45 7.13 -8.12
CA ALA A 18 0.37 7.52 -6.97
C ALA A 18 0.69 9.02 -7.01
N TYR A 19 1.02 9.55 -8.17
CA TYR A 19 1.32 10.98 -8.34
C TYR A 19 0.08 11.86 -8.09
N GLU A 20 -1.11 11.33 -8.29
CA GLU A 20 -2.35 12.04 -7.96
C GLU A 20 -2.68 11.95 -6.47
N ILE A 21 -2.49 10.78 -5.85
CA ILE A 21 -2.89 10.50 -4.47
C ILE A 21 -1.91 11.08 -3.44
N TRP A 22 -0.62 10.88 -3.64
CA TRP A 22 0.42 11.18 -2.64
C TRP A 22 0.48 12.65 -2.23
N PRO A 23 0.39 13.64 -3.12
CA PRO A 23 0.42 15.04 -2.68
C PRO A 23 -0.69 15.38 -1.68
N GLN A 24 -1.87 14.82 -1.85
CA GLN A 24 -2.99 15.08 -0.95
C GLN A 24 -2.85 14.33 0.38
N THR A 25 -2.24 13.15 0.35
CA THR A 25 -2.03 12.35 1.56
C THR A 25 -0.88 12.88 2.41
N TYR A 26 0.21 13.27 1.78
CA TYR A 26 1.48 13.51 2.47
C TYR A 26 1.95 14.97 2.49
N SER A 27 1.25 15.91 1.88
CA SER A 27 1.69 17.32 1.80
C SER A 27 1.89 17.97 3.17
N ARG A 28 1.17 17.52 4.19
CA ARG A 28 1.30 18.04 5.56
C ARG A 28 2.30 17.26 6.40
N ILE A 29 2.79 16.13 5.90
CA ILE A 29 3.66 15.21 6.62
C ILE A 29 5.08 15.30 6.11
N LEU A 30 5.24 15.41 4.79
CA LEU A 30 6.53 15.42 4.10
C LEU A 30 6.77 16.76 3.43
N SER A 31 8.05 17.19 3.38
CA SER A 31 8.42 18.33 2.55
C SER A 31 8.15 18.01 1.07
N LYS A 32 7.97 19.07 0.27
CA LYS A 32 7.78 18.91 -1.18
C LYS A 32 8.95 18.14 -1.80
N ALA A 33 10.18 18.45 -1.39
CA ALA A 33 11.38 17.80 -1.91
C ALA A 33 11.40 16.30 -1.56
N GLN A 34 11.05 15.93 -0.32
CA GLN A 34 10.99 14.53 0.08
C GLN A 34 9.86 13.79 -0.64
N LEU A 35 8.71 14.43 -0.79
CA LEU A 35 7.57 13.86 -1.51
C LEU A 35 7.95 13.50 -2.95
N GLU A 36 8.57 14.44 -3.66
CA GLU A 36 9.01 14.23 -5.05
C GLU A 36 10.08 13.14 -5.14
N TYR A 37 11.02 13.14 -4.21
CA TYR A 37 12.06 12.12 -4.15
C TYR A 37 11.45 10.73 -3.96
N MET A 38 10.52 10.58 -3.03
CA MET A 38 9.89 9.29 -2.73
C MET A 38 9.01 8.80 -3.88
N LEU A 39 8.27 9.69 -4.53
CA LEU A 39 7.47 9.32 -5.69
C LEU A 39 8.34 8.77 -6.81
N ASP A 40 9.44 9.44 -7.12
CA ASP A 40 10.37 8.96 -8.14
C ASP A 40 11.03 7.64 -7.74
N LEU A 41 11.47 7.53 -6.49
CA LEU A 41 12.13 6.33 -5.98
C LEU A 41 11.23 5.11 -6.00
N LEU A 42 9.98 5.25 -5.54
CA LEU A 42 9.08 4.13 -5.27
C LEU A 42 8.13 3.81 -6.43
N TYR A 43 7.86 4.78 -7.30
CA TYR A 43 6.82 4.65 -8.33
C TYR A 43 7.31 4.88 -9.75
N ASN A 44 8.63 4.91 -10.00
CA ASN A 44 9.08 4.88 -11.38
C ASN A 44 8.71 3.52 -11.99
N GLU A 45 8.43 3.49 -13.29
CA GLU A 45 7.90 2.30 -13.94
C GLU A 45 8.85 1.10 -13.86
N GLN A 46 10.16 1.36 -13.90
CA GLN A 46 11.16 0.29 -13.81
C GLN A 46 11.12 -0.40 -12.45
N THR A 47 11.01 0.38 -11.38
CA THR A 47 10.89 -0.15 -10.02
C THR A 47 9.62 -0.98 -9.86
N LEU A 48 8.49 -0.50 -10.36
CA LEU A 48 7.22 -1.22 -10.28
C LEU A 48 7.28 -2.54 -11.04
N LYS A 49 7.84 -2.53 -12.25
CA LYS A 49 8.02 -3.74 -13.06
C LYS A 49 8.96 -4.74 -12.39
N LYS A 50 10.03 -4.25 -11.77
CA LYS A 50 10.98 -5.07 -11.03
C LYS A 50 10.31 -5.75 -9.84
N GLU A 51 9.51 -5.00 -9.07
CA GLU A 51 8.77 -5.56 -7.95
C GLU A 51 7.83 -6.68 -8.40
N MET A 52 7.10 -6.47 -9.49
CA MET A 52 6.22 -7.51 -10.05
C MET A 52 7.01 -8.76 -10.47
N LYS A 53 8.17 -8.56 -11.07
CA LYS A 53 9.05 -9.66 -11.48
C LYS A 53 9.59 -10.43 -10.28
N GLN A 54 9.77 -9.77 -9.13
CA GLN A 54 10.24 -10.36 -7.89
C GLN A 54 9.12 -11.03 -7.08
N GLY A 55 7.89 -11.04 -7.58
CA GLY A 55 6.77 -11.71 -6.95
C GLY A 55 5.84 -10.82 -6.14
N VAL A 56 6.01 -9.50 -6.18
CA VAL A 56 5.04 -8.58 -5.57
C VAL A 56 3.80 -8.53 -6.44
N GLU A 57 2.65 -8.82 -5.85
CA GLU A 57 1.37 -8.75 -6.55
C GLU A 57 0.78 -7.34 -6.41
N PHE A 58 0.37 -6.77 -7.54
CA PHE A 58 -0.36 -5.50 -7.58
C PHE A 58 -1.77 -5.75 -8.03
N ILE A 59 -2.71 -5.06 -7.40
CA ILE A 59 -4.13 -5.09 -7.78
C ILE A 59 -4.66 -3.68 -7.94
N PHE A 60 -5.68 -3.54 -8.78
CA PHE A 60 -6.49 -2.33 -8.86
C PHE A 60 -7.87 -2.60 -8.30
N VAL A 61 -8.49 -1.57 -7.73
CA VAL A 61 -9.92 -1.58 -7.47
C VAL A 61 -10.59 -0.64 -8.46
N TYR A 62 -11.69 -1.11 -9.02
CA TYR A 62 -12.49 -0.35 -9.99
C TYR A 62 -13.86 -0.02 -9.40
N ASP A 63 -14.31 1.19 -9.66
CA ASP A 63 -15.70 1.59 -9.45
C ASP A 63 -16.31 1.74 -10.86
N GLY A 64 -17.10 0.72 -11.28
CA GLY A 64 -17.52 0.60 -12.66
C GLY A 64 -16.30 0.49 -13.60
N PRO A 65 -16.17 1.34 -14.64
CA PRO A 65 -15.03 1.31 -15.55
C PRO A 65 -13.81 2.08 -15.05
N HIS A 66 -13.88 2.73 -13.88
CA HIS A 66 -12.84 3.64 -13.42
C HIS A 66 -11.94 3.00 -12.38
N PRO A 67 -10.60 2.95 -12.59
CA PRO A 67 -9.67 2.55 -11.54
C PRO A 67 -9.62 3.64 -10.47
N VAL A 68 -9.90 3.27 -9.21
CA VAL A 68 -10.02 4.23 -8.11
C VAL A 68 -9.04 3.96 -6.96
N GLY A 69 -8.29 2.89 -7.03
CA GLY A 69 -7.27 2.57 -6.04
C GLY A 69 -6.38 1.44 -6.49
N PHE A 70 -5.29 1.25 -5.76
CA PHE A 70 -4.37 0.14 -6.01
C PHE A 70 -3.75 -0.32 -4.70
N ALA A 71 -3.27 -1.56 -4.70
CA ALA A 71 -2.54 -2.14 -3.58
C ALA A 71 -1.47 -3.08 -4.09
N SER A 72 -0.45 -3.31 -3.26
CA SER A 72 0.55 -4.33 -3.55
C SER A 72 0.90 -5.11 -2.30
N PHE A 73 1.18 -6.39 -2.47
CA PHE A 73 1.49 -7.28 -1.35
C PHE A 73 2.36 -8.43 -1.81
N SER A 74 3.09 -9.03 -0.87
CA SER A 74 3.89 -10.20 -1.13
C SER A 74 4.08 -11.03 0.13
N LYS A 75 4.41 -12.30 -0.07
CA LYS A 75 4.79 -13.21 1.01
C LYS A 75 6.23 -12.91 1.41
N THR A 76 6.46 -12.58 2.66
CA THR A 76 7.80 -12.24 3.18
C THR A 76 8.43 -13.38 3.97
N GLN A 77 7.61 -14.23 4.57
CA GLN A 77 8.00 -15.43 5.31
C GLN A 77 6.91 -16.49 5.11
N PRO A 78 7.12 -17.77 5.49
CA PRO A 78 6.19 -18.84 5.13
C PRO A 78 4.72 -18.59 5.46
N GLU A 79 4.39 -17.91 6.52
CA GLU A 79 2.99 -17.63 6.89
C GLU A 79 2.71 -16.14 7.03
N VAL A 80 3.64 -15.30 6.58
CA VAL A 80 3.56 -13.85 6.76
C VAL A 80 3.49 -13.16 5.40
N TYR A 81 2.47 -12.36 5.22
CA TYR A 81 2.34 -11.45 4.08
C TYR A 81 2.54 -10.01 4.53
N LYS A 82 3.07 -9.20 3.63
CA LYS A 82 3.19 -7.76 3.83
C LYS A 82 2.38 -7.04 2.78
N LEU A 83 1.53 -6.12 3.23
CA LEU A 83 0.84 -5.15 2.39
C LEU A 83 1.79 -3.96 2.23
N HIS A 84 2.38 -3.83 1.04
CA HIS A 84 3.38 -2.80 0.78
C HIS A 84 2.76 -1.45 0.46
N LYS A 85 1.67 -1.46 -0.29
CA LYS A 85 1.00 -0.26 -0.77
C LYS A 85 -0.51 -0.48 -0.72
N ILE A 86 -1.24 0.52 -0.26
CA ILE A 86 -2.68 0.59 -0.41
C ILE A 86 -3.08 2.06 -0.45
N TYR A 87 -3.62 2.48 -1.59
CA TYR A 87 -4.00 3.87 -1.80
C TYR A 87 -5.29 3.95 -2.60
N VAL A 88 -6.10 4.94 -2.27
CA VAL A 88 -7.39 5.18 -2.88
C VAL A 88 -7.43 6.64 -3.31
N LEU A 89 -7.99 6.92 -4.49
CA LEU A 89 -8.15 8.29 -4.96
C LEU A 89 -8.93 9.12 -3.93
N PRO A 90 -8.57 10.39 -3.73
CA PRO A 90 -9.25 11.25 -2.74
C PRO A 90 -10.77 11.29 -2.90
N SER A 91 -11.26 11.24 -4.14
CA SER A 91 -12.70 11.21 -4.44
C SER A 91 -13.42 9.99 -3.92
N GLN A 92 -12.69 8.92 -3.58
CA GLN A 92 -13.24 7.65 -3.08
C GLN A 92 -13.12 7.49 -1.58
N GLN A 93 -12.45 8.40 -0.89
CA GLN A 93 -12.26 8.30 0.55
C GLN A 93 -13.61 8.44 1.27
N GLY A 94 -13.79 7.67 2.34
CA GLY A 94 -15.04 7.64 3.09
C GLY A 94 -16.14 6.76 2.50
N LYS A 95 -15.88 6.08 1.38
CA LYS A 95 -16.87 5.21 0.70
C LYS A 95 -16.67 3.72 0.97
N GLY A 96 -15.77 3.35 1.89
CA GLY A 96 -15.50 1.96 2.21
C GLY A 96 -14.59 1.25 1.21
N THR A 97 -14.01 1.96 0.26
CA THR A 97 -13.16 1.36 -0.79
C THR A 97 -11.90 0.72 -0.19
N GLY A 98 -11.23 1.39 0.74
CA GLY A 98 -10.02 0.86 1.38
C GLY A 98 -10.31 -0.43 2.16
N ARG A 99 -11.41 -0.47 2.89
CA ARG A 99 -11.84 -1.65 3.63
C ARG A 99 -12.15 -2.81 2.68
N PHE A 100 -12.86 -2.53 1.60
CA PHE A 100 -13.15 -3.53 0.58
C PHE A 100 -11.86 -4.13 0.02
N MET A 101 -10.87 -3.28 -0.29
CA MET A 101 -9.58 -3.75 -0.81
C MET A 101 -8.86 -4.65 0.19
N ILE A 102 -8.80 -4.24 1.45
CA ILE A 102 -8.13 -5.03 2.49
C ILE A 102 -8.81 -6.38 2.66
N ASP A 103 -10.14 -6.41 2.72
CA ASP A 103 -10.89 -7.66 2.86
C ASP A 103 -10.61 -8.61 1.69
N GLU A 104 -10.57 -8.10 0.46
CA GLU A 104 -10.28 -8.92 -0.73
C GLU A 104 -8.84 -9.43 -0.74
N VAL A 105 -7.88 -8.58 -0.38
CA VAL A 105 -6.46 -8.96 -0.30
C VAL A 105 -6.27 -10.05 0.77
N ILE A 106 -6.91 -9.90 1.92
CA ILE A 106 -6.84 -10.90 3.01
C ILE A 106 -7.37 -12.24 2.54
N LYS A 107 -8.46 -12.27 1.76
CA LYS A 107 -8.97 -13.54 1.21
C LYS A 107 -7.91 -14.25 0.37
N VAL A 108 -7.22 -13.52 -0.50
CA VAL A 108 -6.15 -14.09 -1.33
C VAL A 108 -5.01 -14.60 -0.47
N MET A 109 -4.58 -13.83 0.51
CA MET A 109 -3.50 -14.22 1.42
C MET A 109 -3.83 -15.47 2.21
N LYS A 110 -5.05 -15.56 2.76
CA LYS A 110 -5.50 -16.73 3.53
C LYS A 110 -5.54 -17.99 2.66
N GLN A 111 -5.94 -17.88 1.40
CA GLN A 111 -5.92 -18.99 0.45
C GLN A 111 -4.50 -19.50 0.22
N ASN A 112 -3.50 -18.67 0.43
CA ASN A 112 -2.09 -19.02 0.29
C ASN A 112 -1.39 -19.31 1.62
N GLY A 113 -2.17 -19.58 2.68
CA GLY A 113 -1.66 -20.02 3.96
C GLY A 113 -1.18 -18.93 4.91
N ALA A 114 -1.55 -17.67 4.66
CA ALA A 114 -1.15 -16.57 5.55
C ALA A 114 -1.86 -16.65 6.90
N THR A 115 -1.09 -16.48 7.97
CA THR A 115 -1.62 -16.35 9.34
C THR A 115 -1.40 -14.95 9.91
N THR A 116 -0.49 -14.18 9.30
CA THR A 116 -0.16 -12.83 9.74
C THR A 116 -0.04 -11.90 8.55
N LEU A 117 -0.63 -10.72 8.69
CA LEU A 117 -0.49 -9.63 7.72
C LEU A 117 0.21 -8.46 8.40
N GLN A 118 1.28 -7.95 7.78
CA GLN A 118 2.02 -6.78 8.24
C GLN A 118 1.86 -5.63 7.27
N LEU A 119 1.96 -4.41 7.77
CA LEU A 119 2.06 -3.20 6.97
C LEU A 119 2.87 -2.15 7.71
N ASN A 120 3.38 -1.19 6.94
CA ASN A 120 4.00 0.01 7.49
C ASN A 120 3.07 1.21 7.26
N VAL A 121 3.00 2.11 8.22
CA VAL A 121 2.28 3.37 8.10
C VAL A 121 3.10 4.49 8.70
N ASN A 122 3.19 5.64 8.02
CA ASN A 122 3.90 6.80 8.54
C ASN A 122 3.29 7.20 9.89
N ARG A 123 4.15 7.50 10.88
CA ARG A 123 3.71 7.82 12.25
C ARG A 123 2.82 9.06 12.35
N HIS A 124 2.86 9.92 11.34
CA HIS A 124 2.03 11.14 11.28
C HIS A 124 0.80 10.99 10.37
N ASN A 125 0.60 9.80 9.80
CA ASN A 125 -0.54 9.53 8.91
C ASN A 125 -1.71 8.98 9.74
N ASN A 126 -2.87 9.63 9.65
CA ASN A 126 -4.08 9.21 10.35
C ASN A 126 -4.61 7.84 9.92
N ALA A 127 -4.11 7.29 8.84
CA ALA A 127 -4.46 5.93 8.39
C ALA A 127 -4.20 4.88 9.47
N LYS A 128 -3.31 5.14 10.41
CA LYS A 128 -3.09 4.28 11.58
C LYS A 128 -4.41 3.95 12.30
N VAL A 129 -5.27 4.96 12.50
CA VAL A 129 -6.57 4.78 13.16
C VAL A 129 -7.46 3.84 12.33
N PHE A 130 -7.45 4.00 11.02
CA PHE A 130 -8.20 3.12 10.11
C PHE A 130 -7.75 1.67 10.26
N TYR A 131 -6.44 1.43 10.30
CA TYR A 131 -5.91 0.07 10.47
C TYR A 131 -6.21 -0.50 11.84
N GLU A 132 -6.14 0.32 12.89
CA GLU A 132 -6.50 -0.13 14.25
C GLU A 132 -7.95 -0.60 14.32
N LYS A 133 -8.86 0.11 13.66
CA LYS A 133 -10.27 -0.29 13.58
C LYS A 133 -10.48 -1.62 12.85
N LEU A 134 -9.55 -1.99 11.98
CA LEU A 134 -9.57 -3.26 11.26
C LEU A 134 -8.88 -4.39 12.04
N GLY A 135 -8.38 -4.11 13.23
CA GLY A 135 -7.76 -5.11 14.09
C GLY A 135 -6.23 -5.19 14.00
N PHE A 136 -5.59 -4.24 13.34
CA PHE A 136 -4.13 -4.15 13.33
C PHE A 136 -3.61 -3.53 14.62
N LEU A 137 -2.47 -3.99 15.08
CA LEU A 137 -1.79 -3.47 16.27
C LEU A 137 -0.37 -3.06 15.91
N VAL A 138 0.10 -1.96 16.50
CA VAL A 138 1.50 -1.54 16.34
C VAL A 138 2.39 -2.53 17.07
N VAL A 139 3.38 -3.08 16.38
CA VAL A 139 4.34 -4.03 16.96
C VAL A 139 5.72 -3.43 17.13
N ARG A 140 6.07 -2.40 16.36
CA ARG A 140 7.33 -1.66 16.52
C ARG A 140 7.31 -0.37 15.71
N GLU A 141 8.32 0.46 15.95
CA GLU A 141 8.61 1.64 15.13
C GLU A 141 9.86 1.37 14.30
N GLU A 142 9.91 1.93 13.10
CA GLU A 142 11.07 1.86 12.23
C GLU A 142 11.36 3.23 11.63
N ASP A 143 12.64 3.62 11.63
CA ASP A 143 13.14 4.77 10.88
C ASP A 143 13.96 4.24 9.73
N ILE A 144 13.40 4.27 8.53
CA ILE A 144 13.97 3.63 7.35
C ILE A 144 14.71 4.68 6.53
N ASP A 145 16.03 4.53 6.40
CA ASP A 145 16.85 5.37 5.54
C ASP A 145 16.53 5.04 4.08
N ILE A 146 16.04 6.02 3.33
CA ILE A 146 15.70 5.86 1.91
C ILE A 146 16.68 6.59 0.99
N GLY A 147 17.80 7.05 1.53
CA GLY A 147 18.81 7.77 0.78
C GLY A 147 18.57 9.28 0.73
N ASN A 148 19.53 10.01 0.20
CA ASN A 148 19.47 11.46 0.04
C ASN A 148 19.18 12.23 1.35
N GLY A 149 19.50 11.65 2.51
CA GLY A 149 19.23 12.24 3.82
C GLY A 149 17.79 12.13 4.30
N TYR A 150 16.96 11.36 3.60
CA TYR A 150 15.55 11.19 3.96
C TYR A 150 15.28 9.87 4.68
N PHE A 151 14.24 9.88 5.52
CA PHE A 151 13.80 8.71 6.27
C PHE A 151 12.30 8.51 6.12
N MET A 152 11.89 7.24 6.14
CA MET A 152 10.49 6.87 6.36
C MET A 152 10.33 6.53 7.85
N ASN A 153 9.61 7.37 8.57
CA ASN A 153 9.37 7.22 10.01
C ASN A 153 8.04 6.51 10.21
N ASP A 154 8.09 5.19 10.35
CA ASP A 154 6.92 4.34 10.30
C ASP A 154 6.60 3.65 11.62
N TYR A 155 5.31 3.30 11.78
CA TYR A 155 4.90 2.18 12.62
C TYR A 155 4.82 0.94 11.75
N VAL A 156 5.27 -0.20 12.29
CA VAL A 156 4.95 -1.50 11.71
C VAL A 156 3.75 -2.06 12.46
N MET A 157 2.72 -2.41 11.71
CA MET A 157 1.48 -2.94 12.28
C MET A 157 1.24 -4.37 11.81
N GLU A 158 0.60 -5.17 12.66
CA GLU A 158 0.26 -6.57 12.37
C GLU A 158 -1.17 -6.86 12.68
N LYS A 159 -1.75 -7.74 11.87
CA LYS A 159 -3.04 -8.37 12.14
C LYS A 159 -2.90 -9.87 12.02
N LYS A 160 -3.41 -10.59 13.01
CA LYS A 160 -3.51 -12.06 12.92
C LYS A 160 -4.73 -12.42 12.08
N LEU A 161 -4.51 -13.30 11.10
CA LEU A 161 -5.55 -13.76 10.20
C LEU A 161 -6.07 -15.10 10.71
N LYS A 162 -7.34 -15.13 11.08
CA LYS A 162 -7.96 -16.37 11.55
C LYS A 162 -8.37 -17.20 10.34
N GLY A 163 -7.95 -18.45 10.37
CA GLY A 163 -8.15 -19.41 9.29
C GLY A 163 -9.55 -19.85 9.02
#